data_ebdf30d8feeee17b9e1aca3769d02514
#
_entry.id   ebdf30d8feeee17b9e1aca3769d02514
#
_cell.length_a   1.000
_cell.length_b   1.000
_cell.length_c   1.000
_cell.angle_alpha   90.00
_cell.angle_beta   90.00
_cell.angle_gamma   90.00
#
_symmetry.space_group_name_H-M   'P 1'
#
loop_
_entity.id
_entity.type
_entity.pdbx_description
1 polymer ?
#
loop_
_entity_poly.entity_id
_entity_poly.type
_entity_poly.pdbx_seq_one_letter_code
_entity_poly.pdbx_strand_id
1 'polypeptide(L)'
;KKVFGLTDIGKGRKCYEVLQGIDAPCPFCTNQFLNCETFYTWELTNPISHRHYLLRDKLIRWNGRLARLEFAVDITEKENISQAVQRKLDIESTLLECIRILNREENFPQAVDMVLENLGMMHQADRAYIFEYSVLKNGGLIANNTYEWCSEGIFPQKEVLQNVPISYMSCWQKMFERREDVVIDNLESIRDSDLDMYSVLKPQGIESLIVVPLVLNDVISGFIGVDNPKANRDDHSLLHSLAYFVTNEQRKRNMQSELKRMSYCDDLTGLHNRNSYISVLQKLEKNPPDSLGVVFVDLNGLKRINDQQGHDSGDKYIRDISRI
;
A
#
# COMPACT_ATOMS: atom_id res chain seq x y z
N LYS A 1 26.44 15.13 -36.39
CA LYS A 1 27.55 15.00 -35.41
C LYS A 1 27.07 15.33 -33.97
N LYS A 2 26.44 16.50 -33.74
CA LYS A 2 26.03 16.92 -32.38
C LYS A 2 24.94 16.03 -31.73
N VAL A 3 23.96 15.55 -32.49
CA VAL A 3 22.81 14.79 -32.00
C VAL A 3 23.20 13.41 -31.45
N PHE A 4 24.15 12.75 -32.07
CA PHE A 4 24.61 11.40 -31.68
C PHE A 4 25.94 11.39 -30.92
N GLY A 5 26.49 12.54 -30.53
CA GLY A 5 27.78 12.63 -29.84
C GLY A 5 29.02 12.20 -30.69
N LEU A 6 28.83 12.02 -31.98
CA LEU A 6 29.88 11.50 -32.87
C LEU A 6 30.89 12.58 -33.25
N THR A 7 32.14 12.30 -33.04
CA THR A 7 33.26 13.19 -33.41
C THR A 7 33.60 13.11 -34.91
N ASP A 8 33.45 11.93 -35.51
CA ASP A 8 33.67 11.69 -36.95
C ASP A 8 32.69 10.64 -37.51
N ILE A 9 32.13 10.94 -38.68
CA ILE A 9 31.26 10.04 -39.45
C ILE A 9 32.02 9.53 -40.71
N GLY A 10 33.26 9.21 -40.66
CA GLY A 10 34.17 8.81 -41.74
C GLY A 10 33.50 8.44 -43.07
N LYS A 11 34.02 8.94 -44.21
CA LYS A 11 33.52 8.58 -45.54
C LYS A 11 33.58 7.06 -45.73
N GLY A 12 32.47 6.44 -46.18
CA GLY A 12 32.39 5.01 -46.50
C GLY A 12 32.00 4.07 -45.36
N ARG A 13 31.87 4.54 -44.11
CA ARG A 13 31.39 3.72 -43.03
C ARG A 13 29.87 3.52 -43.14
N LYS A 14 29.40 2.38 -42.66
CA LYS A 14 27.98 2.02 -42.66
C LYS A 14 27.25 2.60 -41.45
N CYS A 15 25.95 2.92 -41.61
CA CYS A 15 25.16 3.49 -40.54
C CYS A 15 25.07 2.56 -39.32
N TYR A 16 24.98 1.26 -39.49
CA TYR A 16 24.92 0.28 -38.42
C TYR A 16 26.21 0.21 -37.60
N GLU A 17 27.39 0.43 -38.25
CA GLU A 17 28.67 0.52 -37.56
C GLU A 17 28.77 1.79 -36.70
N VAL A 18 28.35 2.93 -37.28
CA VAL A 18 28.56 4.26 -36.68
C VAL A 18 27.51 4.60 -35.67
N LEU A 19 26.22 4.23 -35.90
CA LEU A 19 25.09 4.65 -35.07
C LEU A 19 24.64 3.56 -34.11
N GLN A 20 24.93 2.29 -34.43
CA GLN A 20 24.45 1.15 -33.65
C GLN A 20 25.59 0.31 -33.04
N GLY A 21 26.84 0.50 -33.49
CA GLY A 21 28.02 -0.22 -32.99
C GLY A 21 28.03 -1.71 -33.34
N ILE A 22 27.36 -2.13 -34.44
CA ILE A 22 27.28 -3.54 -34.90
C ILE A 22 27.96 -3.75 -36.24
N ASP A 23 28.34 -5.00 -36.51
CA ASP A 23 29.14 -5.36 -37.69
C ASP A 23 28.28 -5.71 -38.92
N ALA A 24 26.98 -5.86 -38.76
CA ALA A 24 26.02 -6.25 -39.79
C ALA A 24 24.81 -5.30 -39.82
N PRO A 25 24.05 -5.25 -40.95
CA PRO A 25 22.81 -4.48 -41.02
C PRO A 25 21.88 -4.80 -39.83
N CYS A 26 21.34 -3.74 -39.18
CA CYS A 26 20.48 -3.90 -38.03
C CYS A 26 19.24 -4.76 -38.40
N PRO A 27 18.77 -5.66 -37.49
CA PRO A 27 17.60 -6.51 -37.74
C PRO A 27 16.32 -5.70 -37.93
N PHE A 28 16.30 -4.45 -37.43
CA PHE A 28 15.21 -3.48 -37.57
C PHE A 28 15.43 -2.47 -38.69
N CYS A 29 16.31 -2.76 -39.69
CA CYS A 29 16.61 -1.84 -40.78
C CYS A 29 15.35 -1.52 -41.60
N THR A 30 15.05 -0.23 -41.74
CA THR A 30 13.84 0.25 -42.43
C THR A 30 14.02 0.41 -43.94
N ASN A 31 15.21 0.16 -44.49
CA ASN A 31 15.50 0.36 -45.92
C ASN A 31 14.51 -0.32 -46.88
N GLN A 32 13.98 -1.47 -46.55
CA GLN A 32 12.98 -2.20 -47.32
C GLN A 32 11.62 -1.50 -47.43
N PHE A 33 11.31 -0.58 -46.51
CA PHE A 33 10.04 0.14 -46.44
C PHE A 33 10.09 1.53 -47.05
N LEU A 34 11.27 1.99 -47.46
CA LEU A 34 11.48 3.37 -47.91
C LEU A 34 11.12 3.53 -49.42
N ASN A 35 10.47 4.66 -49.71
CA ASN A 35 10.17 5.09 -51.08
C ASN A 35 10.48 6.58 -51.26
N CYS A 36 10.33 7.09 -52.52
CA CYS A 36 10.60 8.49 -52.83
C CYS A 36 9.40 9.43 -52.58
N GLU A 37 8.23 8.90 -52.18
CA GLU A 37 6.98 9.68 -52.12
C GLU A 37 6.68 10.13 -50.69
N THR A 38 6.78 9.23 -49.73
CA THR A 38 6.37 9.44 -48.34
C THR A 38 7.50 9.21 -47.34
N PHE A 39 7.42 9.87 -46.19
CA PHE A 39 8.30 9.58 -45.06
C PHE A 39 7.81 8.36 -44.32
N TYR A 40 8.70 7.43 -44.05
CA TYR A 40 8.49 6.35 -43.08
C TYR A 40 8.87 6.87 -41.68
N THR A 41 7.92 6.88 -40.75
CA THR A 41 8.12 7.39 -39.39
C THR A 41 8.17 6.22 -38.43
N TRP A 42 9.15 6.18 -37.57
CA TRP A 42 9.35 5.13 -36.59
C TRP A 42 10.17 5.65 -35.39
N GLU A 43 10.17 4.88 -34.30
CA GLU A 43 10.88 5.22 -33.08
C GLU A 43 11.96 4.17 -32.79
N LEU A 44 13.07 4.62 -32.19
CA LEU A 44 14.19 3.77 -31.82
C LEU A 44 14.84 4.23 -30.54
N THR A 45 15.03 3.30 -29.61
CA THR A 45 15.97 3.49 -28.50
C THR A 45 17.35 3.08 -28.99
N ASN A 46 18.26 4.02 -29.06
CA ASN A 46 19.63 3.76 -29.53
C ASN A 46 20.37 2.89 -28.50
N PRO A 47 20.89 1.71 -28.85
CA PRO A 47 21.50 0.77 -27.92
C PRO A 47 22.81 1.28 -27.28
N ILE A 48 23.50 2.26 -27.91
CA ILE A 48 24.75 2.81 -27.39
C ILE A 48 24.50 3.99 -26.44
N SER A 49 23.63 4.93 -26.85
CA SER A 49 23.38 6.16 -26.10
C SER A 49 22.22 6.04 -25.13
N HIS A 50 21.42 4.98 -25.22
CA HIS A 50 20.15 4.76 -24.51
C HIS A 50 19.12 5.89 -24.67
N ARG A 51 19.32 6.76 -25.72
CA ARG A 51 18.39 7.83 -26.04
C ARG A 51 17.29 7.35 -26.97
N HIS A 52 16.12 7.93 -26.82
CA HIS A 52 14.96 7.63 -27.63
C HIS A 52 14.81 8.64 -28.76
N TYR A 53 14.70 8.13 -30.00
CA TYR A 53 14.63 8.97 -31.18
C TYR A 53 13.37 8.71 -31.98
N LEU A 54 12.69 9.78 -32.40
CA LEU A 54 11.69 9.75 -33.46
C LEU A 54 12.42 9.95 -34.78
N LEU A 55 12.35 8.93 -35.65
CA LEU A 55 13.06 8.87 -36.93
C LEU A 55 12.05 9.03 -38.08
N ARG A 56 12.42 9.79 -39.07
CA ARG A 56 11.65 9.97 -40.30
C ARG A 56 12.57 9.78 -41.50
N ASP A 57 12.33 8.71 -42.24
CA ASP A 57 13.19 8.24 -43.34
C ASP A 57 12.47 8.36 -44.68
N LYS A 58 13.24 8.67 -45.74
CA LYS A 58 12.74 8.72 -47.09
C LYS A 58 13.86 8.46 -48.07
N LEU A 59 13.57 7.86 -49.22
CA LEU A 59 14.49 7.87 -50.37
C LEU A 59 14.40 9.19 -51.13
N ILE A 60 15.56 9.73 -51.49
CA ILE A 60 15.70 10.93 -52.33
C ILE A 60 16.67 10.67 -53.46
N ARG A 61 16.56 11.44 -54.55
CA ARG A 61 17.61 11.48 -55.60
C ARG A 61 18.63 12.55 -55.21
N TRP A 62 19.85 12.11 -54.96
CA TRP A 62 20.97 13.00 -54.66
C TRP A 62 22.10 12.75 -55.65
N ASN A 63 22.47 13.78 -56.44
CA ASN A 63 23.48 13.68 -57.53
C ASN A 63 23.23 12.50 -58.48
N GLY A 64 21.97 12.28 -58.88
CA GLY A 64 21.56 11.23 -59.81
C GLY A 64 21.46 9.82 -59.21
N ARG A 65 21.80 9.62 -57.92
CA ARG A 65 21.75 8.33 -57.20
C ARG A 65 20.65 8.34 -56.14
N LEU A 66 20.09 7.17 -55.84
CA LEU A 66 19.20 7.02 -54.70
C LEU A 66 20.02 7.11 -53.41
N ALA A 67 19.52 7.93 -52.48
CA ALA A 67 20.09 8.10 -51.14
C ALA A 67 18.97 8.07 -50.10
N ARG A 68 19.27 7.58 -48.92
CA ARG A 68 18.40 7.69 -47.74
C ARG A 68 18.58 9.05 -47.08
N LEU A 69 17.50 9.76 -46.88
CA LEU A 69 17.41 10.93 -46.03
C LEU A 69 16.74 10.51 -44.71
N GLU A 70 17.39 10.80 -43.60
CA GLU A 70 16.90 10.49 -42.26
C GLU A 70 16.92 11.76 -41.41
N PHE A 71 15.78 12.03 -40.76
CA PHE A 71 15.68 13.02 -39.72
C PHE A 71 15.54 12.29 -38.40
N ALA A 72 16.38 12.62 -37.41
CA ALA A 72 16.32 12.09 -36.07
C ALA A 72 16.05 13.23 -35.10
N VAL A 73 14.99 13.10 -34.35
CA VAL A 73 14.60 14.00 -33.23
C VAL A 73 14.79 13.23 -31.94
N ASP A 74 15.61 13.75 -31.05
CA ASP A 74 15.72 13.18 -29.68
C ASP A 74 14.46 13.49 -28.90
N ILE A 75 13.71 12.45 -28.54
CA ILE A 75 12.46 12.52 -27.78
C ILE A 75 12.61 11.92 -26.38
N THR A 76 13.84 11.68 -25.91
CA THR A 76 14.13 11.02 -24.64
C THR A 76 13.45 11.74 -23.46
N GLU A 77 13.58 13.07 -23.40
CA GLU A 77 12.97 13.86 -22.33
C GLU A 77 11.45 13.78 -22.36
N LYS A 78 10.86 13.87 -23.57
CA LYS A 78 9.41 13.74 -23.76
C LYS A 78 8.90 12.39 -23.28
N GLU A 79 9.58 11.31 -23.65
CA GLU A 79 9.19 9.95 -23.24
C GLU A 79 9.35 9.74 -21.73
N ASN A 80 10.45 10.24 -21.15
CA ASN A 80 10.65 10.17 -19.69
C ASN A 80 9.55 10.93 -18.93
N ILE A 81 9.18 12.12 -19.40
CA ILE A 81 8.07 12.89 -18.80
C ILE A 81 6.75 12.14 -18.98
N SER A 82 6.47 11.62 -20.17
CA SER A 82 5.24 10.87 -20.44
C SER A 82 5.10 9.65 -19.53
N GLN A 83 6.17 8.88 -19.36
CA GLN A 83 6.20 7.71 -18.47
C GLN A 83 6.06 8.11 -16.99
N ALA A 84 6.68 9.22 -16.57
CA ALA A 84 6.54 9.72 -15.21
C ALA A 84 5.11 10.19 -14.90
N VAL A 85 4.47 10.90 -15.86
CA VAL A 85 3.07 11.31 -15.75
C VAL A 85 2.15 10.09 -15.69
N GLN A 86 2.37 9.09 -16.57
CA GLN A 86 1.55 7.89 -16.57
C GLN A 86 1.66 7.14 -15.25
N ARG A 87 2.87 6.94 -14.72
CA ARG A 87 3.07 6.32 -13.39
C ARG A 87 2.33 7.05 -12.29
N LYS A 88 2.37 8.38 -12.30
CA LYS A 88 1.66 9.20 -11.32
C LYS A 88 0.14 9.03 -11.42
N LEU A 89 -0.40 9.00 -12.63
CA LEU A 89 -1.83 8.75 -12.86
C LEU A 89 -2.24 7.35 -12.38
N ASP A 90 -1.41 6.33 -12.60
CA ASP A 90 -1.66 4.97 -12.15
C ASP A 90 -1.69 4.90 -10.61
N ILE A 91 -0.76 5.57 -9.93
CA ILE A 91 -0.73 5.69 -8.45
C ILE A 91 -1.99 6.39 -7.93
N GLU A 92 -2.37 7.55 -8.53
CA GLU A 92 -3.57 8.28 -8.14
C GLU A 92 -4.84 7.46 -8.37
N SER A 93 -4.94 6.74 -9.49
CA SER A 93 -6.06 5.85 -9.80
C SER A 93 -6.18 4.71 -8.79
N THR A 94 -5.07 4.08 -8.44
CA THR A 94 -5.02 3.02 -7.42
C THR A 94 -5.44 3.54 -6.05
N LEU A 95 -4.95 4.73 -5.65
CA LEU A 95 -5.33 5.36 -4.40
C LEU A 95 -6.85 5.64 -4.33
N LEU A 96 -7.42 6.19 -5.39
CA LEU A 96 -8.87 6.44 -5.46
C LEU A 96 -9.68 5.16 -5.33
N GLU A 97 -9.24 4.06 -5.94
CA GLU A 97 -9.91 2.77 -5.81
C GLU A 97 -9.80 2.22 -4.38
N CYS A 98 -8.63 2.30 -3.75
CA CYS A 98 -8.45 1.91 -2.35
C CYS A 98 -9.37 2.73 -1.40
N ILE A 99 -9.49 4.04 -1.63
CA ILE A 99 -10.39 4.90 -0.85
C ILE A 99 -11.86 4.47 -1.06
N ARG A 100 -12.26 4.11 -2.27
CA ARG A 100 -13.62 3.59 -2.55
C ARG A 100 -13.89 2.30 -1.82
N ILE A 101 -12.93 1.36 -1.83
CA ILE A 101 -13.02 0.09 -1.11
C ILE A 101 -13.22 0.34 0.39
N LEU A 102 -12.35 1.15 1.01
CA LEU A 102 -12.42 1.47 2.44
C LEU A 102 -13.77 2.11 2.84
N ASN A 103 -14.38 2.91 1.95
CA ASN A 103 -15.65 3.59 2.24
C ASN A 103 -16.89 2.73 1.97
N ARG A 104 -16.84 1.76 1.04
CA ARG A 104 -18.01 0.97 0.62
C ARG A 104 -18.11 -0.37 1.33
N GLU A 105 -16.96 -1.00 1.60
CA GLU A 105 -16.93 -2.31 2.24
C GLU A 105 -17.28 -2.19 3.72
N GLU A 106 -18.34 -2.89 4.14
CA GLU A 106 -18.79 -2.89 5.55
C GLU A 106 -17.83 -3.67 6.46
N ASN A 107 -17.25 -4.75 5.92
CA ASN A 107 -16.25 -5.56 6.62
C ASN A 107 -14.86 -4.92 6.49
N PHE A 108 -14.41 -4.25 7.54
CA PHE A 108 -13.13 -3.54 7.53
C PHE A 108 -11.91 -4.45 7.27
N PRO A 109 -11.77 -5.63 7.88
CA PRO A 109 -10.71 -6.57 7.52
C PRO A 109 -10.66 -6.90 6.04
N GLN A 110 -11.80 -7.21 5.43
CA GLN A 110 -11.89 -7.50 4.00
C GLN A 110 -11.51 -6.27 3.14
N ALA A 111 -11.93 -5.06 3.55
CA ALA A 111 -11.53 -3.83 2.88
C ALA A 111 -10.01 -3.65 2.90
N VAL A 112 -9.36 -3.91 4.04
CA VAL A 112 -7.91 -3.80 4.18
C VAL A 112 -7.18 -4.85 3.33
N ASP A 113 -7.65 -6.10 3.28
CA ASP A 113 -7.07 -7.14 2.44
C ASP A 113 -7.09 -6.74 0.95
N MET A 114 -8.21 -6.19 0.45
CA MET A 114 -8.31 -5.67 -0.93
C MET A 114 -7.39 -4.47 -1.18
N VAL A 115 -7.20 -3.60 -0.19
CA VAL A 115 -6.27 -2.46 -0.27
C VAL A 115 -4.82 -2.95 -0.34
N LEU A 116 -4.45 -3.96 0.45
CA LEU A 116 -3.11 -4.54 0.43
C LEU A 116 -2.84 -5.28 -0.88
N GLU A 117 -3.84 -5.94 -1.47
CA GLU A 117 -3.73 -6.53 -2.80
C GLU A 117 -3.40 -5.47 -3.86
N ASN A 118 -4.15 -4.35 -3.90
CA ASN A 118 -3.87 -3.25 -4.82
C ASN A 118 -2.47 -2.64 -4.59
N LEU A 119 -2.05 -2.48 -3.33
CA LEU A 119 -0.72 -1.99 -2.97
C LEU A 119 0.37 -2.94 -3.47
N GLY A 120 0.22 -4.24 -3.19
CA GLY A 120 1.16 -5.28 -3.61
C GLY A 120 1.30 -5.38 -5.13
N MET A 121 0.18 -5.35 -5.85
CA MET A 121 0.16 -5.34 -7.32
C MET A 121 0.83 -4.10 -7.91
N MET A 122 0.57 -2.91 -7.35
CA MET A 122 1.15 -1.64 -7.82
C MET A 122 2.67 -1.61 -7.67
N HIS A 123 3.20 -2.20 -6.60
CA HIS A 123 4.63 -2.31 -6.36
C HIS A 123 5.24 -3.58 -6.97
N GLN A 124 4.41 -4.48 -7.55
CA GLN A 124 4.83 -5.82 -7.99
C GLN A 124 5.63 -6.52 -6.88
N ALA A 125 5.12 -6.40 -5.66
CA ALA A 125 5.74 -6.89 -4.45
C ALA A 125 5.43 -8.37 -4.20
N ASP A 126 6.25 -9.02 -3.41
CA ASP A 126 5.98 -10.39 -2.95
C ASP A 126 4.93 -10.40 -1.84
N ARG A 127 4.94 -9.41 -0.94
CA ARG A 127 3.97 -9.22 0.14
C ARG A 127 3.65 -7.73 0.34
N ALA A 128 2.42 -7.48 0.81
CA ALA A 128 2.02 -6.20 1.38
C ALA A 128 1.35 -6.47 2.73
N TYR A 129 1.64 -5.68 3.76
CA TYR A 129 1.23 -6.00 5.13
C TYR A 129 1.01 -4.77 5.99
N ILE A 130 0.25 -4.97 7.07
CA ILE A 130 0.09 -4.03 8.16
C ILE A 130 0.44 -4.70 9.48
N PHE A 131 1.32 -4.07 10.23
CA PHE A 131 1.61 -4.40 11.61
C PHE A 131 0.99 -3.36 12.55
N GLU A 132 0.31 -3.82 13.58
CA GLU A 132 -0.25 -2.98 14.63
C GLU A 132 0.46 -3.21 15.96
N TYR A 133 0.66 -2.13 16.70
CA TYR A 133 1.28 -2.21 18.03
C TYR A 133 0.24 -2.46 19.10
N SER A 134 0.61 -3.27 20.08
CA SER A 134 -0.20 -3.51 21.28
C SER A 134 0.69 -3.57 22.53
N VAL A 135 0.08 -3.25 23.67
CA VAL A 135 0.78 -3.22 24.97
C VAL A 135 0.43 -4.50 25.73
N LEU A 136 1.45 -5.24 26.13
CA LEU A 136 1.30 -6.39 27.00
C LEU A 136 0.94 -5.97 28.43
N LYS A 137 0.38 -6.90 29.23
CA LYS A 137 0.04 -6.66 30.65
C LYS A 137 1.21 -6.20 31.51
N ASN A 138 2.42 -6.55 31.13
CA ASN A 138 3.66 -6.13 31.80
C ASN A 138 4.23 -4.78 31.30
N GLY A 139 3.51 -4.08 30.43
CA GLY A 139 3.92 -2.79 29.86
C GLY A 139 4.83 -2.90 28.62
N GLY A 140 5.20 -4.11 28.17
CA GLY A 140 6.00 -4.30 26.96
C GLY A 140 5.19 -3.98 25.69
N LEU A 141 5.83 -3.33 24.72
CA LEU A 141 5.24 -3.04 23.42
C LEU A 141 5.62 -4.13 22.43
N ILE A 142 4.62 -4.62 21.69
CA ILE A 142 4.75 -5.67 20.68
C ILE A 142 4.11 -5.24 19.37
N ALA A 143 4.59 -5.81 18.27
CA ALA A 143 4.00 -5.69 16.93
C ALA A 143 3.36 -7.02 16.53
N ASN A 144 2.20 -6.93 15.88
CA ASN A 144 1.48 -8.08 15.32
C ASN A 144 1.20 -7.83 13.85
N ASN A 145 1.51 -8.79 12.99
CA ASN A 145 1.08 -8.78 11.61
C ASN A 145 -0.44 -8.99 11.55
N THR A 146 -1.20 -7.89 11.45
CA THR A 146 -2.67 -7.92 11.52
C THR A 146 -3.29 -8.24 10.17
N TYR A 147 -2.72 -7.70 9.11
CA TYR A 147 -3.17 -7.89 7.72
C TYR A 147 -2.01 -8.18 6.81
N GLU A 148 -2.20 -9.14 5.89
CA GLU A 148 -1.16 -9.53 4.94
C GLU A 148 -1.79 -10.02 3.63
N TRP A 149 -1.29 -9.49 2.53
CA TRP A 149 -1.49 -10.02 1.18
C TRP A 149 -0.18 -10.60 0.66
N CYS A 150 -0.25 -11.73 -0.04
CA CYS A 150 0.90 -12.39 -0.67
C CYS A 150 0.63 -12.60 -2.16
N SER A 151 1.65 -12.38 -2.98
CA SER A 151 1.58 -12.76 -4.40
C SER A 151 1.59 -14.28 -4.56
N GLU A 152 1.22 -14.76 -5.74
CA GLU A 152 1.17 -16.20 -6.04
C GLU A 152 2.54 -16.89 -5.78
N GLY A 153 2.50 -17.97 -5.04
CA GLY A 153 3.71 -18.75 -4.68
C GLY A 153 4.48 -18.25 -3.46
N ILE A 154 4.08 -17.14 -2.85
CA ILE A 154 4.70 -16.60 -1.64
C ILE A 154 3.96 -17.08 -0.39
N PHE A 155 4.73 -17.63 0.58
CA PHE A 155 4.16 -18.12 1.84
C PHE A 155 3.82 -16.96 2.79
N PRO A 156 2.60 -16.94 3.36
CA PRO A 156 2.20 -15.93 4.35
C PRO A 156 3.02 -16.07 5.64
N GLN A 157 3.29 -14.92 6.26
CA GLN A 157 4.01 -14.82 7.54
C GLN A 157 3.11 -14.32 8.68
N LYS A 158 1.87 -13.99 8.40
CA LYS A 158 0.90 -13.42 9.36
C LYS A 158 0.80 -14.22 10.65
N GLU A 159 0.66 -15.54 10.57
CA GLU A 159 0.51 -16.39 11.76
C GLU A 159 1.82 -16.56 12.55
N VAL A 160 2.96 -16.38 11.89
CA VAL A 160 4.30 -16.53 12.48
C VAL A 160 4.75 -15.24 13.18
N LEU A 161 4.41 -14.09 12.58
CA LEU A 161 4.84 -12.77 13.05
C LEU A 161 3.81 -12.14 14.01
N GLN A 162 3.52 -12.86 15.07
CA GLN A 162 2.65 -12.41 16.16
C GLN A 162 3.47 -12.19 17.44
N ASN A 163 3.10 -11.16 18.22
CA ASN A 163 3.76 -10.80 19.48
C ASN A 163 5.25 -10.50 19.34
N VAL A 164 5.66 -9.92 18.21
CA VAL A 164 7.07 -9.57 17.94
C VAL A 164 7.47 -8.40 18.85
N PRO A 165 8.47 -8.57 19.74
CA PRO A 165 8.90 -7.47 20.59
C PRO A 165 9.44 -6.29 19.79
N ILE A 166 9.00 -5.08 20.11
CA ILE A 166 9.45 -3.85 19.42
C ILE A 166 10.98 -3.64 19.57
N SER A 167 11.62 -4.23 20.58
CA SER A 167 13.06 -4.17 20.75
C SER A 167 13.85 -4.67 19.53
N TYR A 168 13.32 -5.63 18.77
CA TYR A 168 13.92 -6.08 17.50
C TYR A 168 13.87 -5.01 16.40
N MET A 169 12.96 -4.03 16.52
CA MET A 169 12.74 -2.95 15.56
C MET A 169 13.17 -1.59 16.11
N SER A 170 14.09 -1.57 17.06
CA SER A 170 14.50 -0.32 17.74
C SER A 170 15.09 0.74 16.80
N CYS A 171 15.74 0.30 15.72
CA CYS A 171 16.24 1.19 14.67
C CYS A 171 15.08 1.83 13.89
N TRP A 172 14.07 1.03 13.53
CA TRP A 172 12.87 1.51 12.81
C TRP A 172 12.08 2.50 13.66
N GLN A 173 11.94 2.25 14.98
CA GLN A 173 11.25 3.16 15.89
C GLN A 173 11.87 4.56 15.87
N LYS A 174 13.21 4.64 15.90
CA LYS A 174 13.93 5.93 15.83
C LYS A 174 13.71 6.64 14.49
N MET A 175 13.60 5.91 13.39
CA MET A 175 13.27 6.48 12.07
C MET A 175 11.84 7.00 12.06
N PHE A 176 10.88 6.21 12.52
CA PHE A 176 9.46 6.60 12.60
C PHE A 176 9.23 7.83 13.50
N GLU A 177 9.95 7.93 14.64
CA GLU A 177 9.92 9.12 15.52
C GLU A 177 10.38 10.39 14.80
N ARG A 178 11.29 10.25 13.82
CA ARG A 178 11.75 11.34 12.94
C ARG A 178 10.87 11.54 11.72
N ARG A 179 9.80 10.74 11.59
CA ARG A 179 8.92 10.70 10.42
C ARG A 179 9.66 10.29 9.13
N GLU A 180 10.66 9.44 9.30
CA GLU A 180 11.42 8.85 8.20
C GLU A 180 10.86 7.46 7.88
N ASP A 181 10.89 7.11 6.59
CA ASP A 181 10.53 5.77 6.12
C ASP A 181 11.69 4.80 6.34
N VAL A 182 11.36 3.52 6.50
CA VAL A 182 12.36 2.45 6.46
C VAL A 182 12.43 1.92 5.04
N VAL A 183 13.56 2.13 4.39
CA VAL A 183 13.84 1.62 3.05
C VAL A 183 15.10 0.76 3.10
N ILE A 184 14.96 -0.49 2.71
CA ILE A 184 16.06 -1.42 2.58
C ILE A 184 16.10 -1.89 1.13
N ASP A 185 17.02 -1.35 0.35
CA ASP A 185 17.21 -1.72 -1.06
C ASP A 185 17.88 -3.08 -1.24
N ASN A 186 18.74 -3.44 -0.29
CA ASN A 186 19.44 -4.70 -0.25
C ASN A 186 19.62 -5.12 1.21
N LEU A 187 18.98 -6.21 1.60
CA LEU A 187 19.00 -6.72 2.96
C LEU A 187 20.42 -7.03 3.47
N GLU A 188 21.34 -7.45 2.58
CA GLU A 188 22.73 -7.74 2.99
C GLU A 188 23.46 -6.49 3.50
N SER A 189 23.02 -5.28 3.14
CA SER A 189 23.63 -4.02 3.59
C SER A 189 23.44 -3.75 5.08
N ILE A 190 22.42 -4.32 5.71
CA ILE A 190 22.13 -4.13 7.15
C ILE A 190 22.67 -5.25 8.02
N ARG A 191 23.27 -6.29 7.44
CA ARG A 191 23.73 -7.49 8.14
C ARG A 191 24.62 -7.20 9.35
N ASP A 192 25.55 -6.28 9.18
CA ASP A 192 26.54 -5.95 10.23
C ASP A 192 26.07 -4.79 11.14
N SER A 193 25.12 -3.98 10.68
CA SER A 193 24.61 -2.80 11.40
C SER A 193 23.35 -3.07 12.22
N ASP A 194 22.52 -4.04 11.82
CA ASP A 194 21.27 -4.42 12.49
C ASP A 194 21.03 -5.93 12.36
N LEU A 195 21.82 -6.69 13.12
CA LEU A 195 21.78 -8.15 13.08
C LEU A 195 20.43 -8.71 13.55
N ASP A 196 19.78 -8.05 14.51
CA ASP A 196 18.49 -8.48 15.05
C ASP A 196 17.43 -8.45 13.92
N MET A 197 17.33 -7.30 13.23
CA MET A 197 16.40 -7.15 12.10
C MET A 197 16.78 -8.07 10.93
N TYR A 198 18.06 -8.17 10.58
CA TYR A 198 18.51 -9.09 9.54
C TYR A 198 18.08 -10.54 9.83
N SER A 199 18.22 -11.00 11.10
CA SER A 199 17.84 -12.36 11.50
C SER A 199 16.33 -12.63 11.40
N VAL A 200 15.51 -11.60 11.53
CA VAL A 200 14.05 -11.69 11.35
C VAL A 200 13.66 -11.69 9.87
N LEU A 201 14.27 -10.85 9.05
CA LEU A 201 13.88 -10.64 7.66
C LEU A 201 14.43 -11.73 6.71
N LYS A 202 15.68 -12.18 6.92
CA LYS A 202 16.36 -13.13 6.03
C LYS A 202 15.62 -14.47 5.84
N PRO A 203 15.13 -15.12 6.90
CA PRO A 203 14.40 -16.38 6.76
C PRO A 203 13.09 -16.29 5.97
N GLN A 204 12.53 -15.09 5.85
CA GLN A 204 11.29 -14.83 5.13
C GLN A 204 11.50 -14.63 3.62
N GLY A 205 12.75 -14.71 3.14
CA GLY A 205 13.09 -14.48 1.73
C GLY A 205 13.06 -13.01 1.32
N ILE A 206 13.16 -12.09 2.30
CA ILE A 206 13.18 -10.66 2.02
C ILE A 206 14.58 -10.26 1.54
N GLU A 207 14.62 -9.57 0.41
CA GLU A 207 15.84 -8.98 -0.17
C GLU A 207 15.80 -7.46 -0.10
N SER A 208 14.61 -6.88 -0.18
CA SER A 208 14.37 -5.45 -0.09
C SER A 208 13.00 -5.18 0.52
N LEU A 209 12.78 -3.99 1.10
CA LEU A 209 11.49 -3.60 1.64
C LEU A 209 11.32 -2.08 1.70
N ILE A 210 10.06 -1.65 1.74
CA ILE A 210 9.66 -0.27 2.00
C ILE A 210 8.58 -0.32 3.08
N VAL A 211 8.79 0.43 4.16
CA VAL A 211 7.87 0.49 5.29
C VAL A 211 7.65 1.94 5.70
N VAL A 212 6.39 2.31 5.89
CA VAL A 212 6.00 3.63 6.40
C VAL A 212 5.19 3.50 7.69
N PRO A 213 5.32 4.44 8.66
CA PRO A 213 4.60 4.35 9.92
C PRO A 213 3.11 4.62 9.78
N LEU A 214 2.29 3.92 10.56
CA LEU A 214 0.90 4.27 10.84
C LEU A 214 0.87 5.27 12.01
N VAL A 215 0.46 6.50 11.72
CA VAL A 215 0.45 7.57 12.73
C VAL A 215 -0.99 7.96 13.05
N LEU A 216 -1.35 7.90 14.32
CA LEU A 216 -2.65 8.31 14.84
C LEU A 216 -2.47 9.33 15.98
N ASN A 217 -2.95 10.57 15.80
CA ASN A 217 -2.79 11.65 16.79
C ASN A 217 -1.34 11.85 17.26
N ASP A 218 -0.39 11.88 16.31
CA ASP A 218 1.05 11.97 16.54
C ASP A 218 1.69 10.77 17.29
N VAL A 219 0.91 9.70 17.50
CA VAL A 219 1.41 8.45 18.08
C VAL A 219 1.56 7.40 16.98
N ILE A 220 2.68 6.71 16.99
CA ILE A 220 2.93 5.59 16.07
C ILE A 220 2.15 4.38 16.60
N SER A 221 1.18 3.92 15.81
CA SER A 221 0.30 2.78 16.14
C SER A 221 0.70 1.48 15.46
N GLY A 222 1.66 1.54 14.53
CA GLY A 222 2.08 0.41 13.72
C GLY A 222 2.83 0.88 12.48
N PHE A 223 2.81 0.04 11.44
CA PHE A 223 3.39 0.36 10.14
C PHE A 223 2.72 -0.44 9.02
N ILE A 224 2.79 0.08 7.79
CA ILE A 224 2.41 -0.61 6.55
C ILE A 224 3.65 -0.74 5.68
N GLY A 225 3.80 -1.86 4.98
CA GLY A 225 4.96 -2.10 4.15
C GLY A 225 4.73 -3.05 3.00
N VAL A 226 5.75 -3.12 2.13
CA VAL A 226 5.85 -4.07 1.02
C VAL A 226 7.23 -4.71 1.00
N ASP A 227 7.27 -6.02 0.74
CA ASP A 227 8.50 -6.78 0.59
C ASP A 227 8.82 -7.04 -0.87
N ASN A 228 10.10 -6.97 -1.22
CA ASN A 228 10.65 -7.23 -2.55
C ASN A 228 9.91 -6.48 -3.67
N PRO A 229 9.68 -5.15 -3.53
CA PRO A 229 9.04 -4.37 -4.59
C PRO A 229 9.90 -4.33 -5.84
N LYS A 230 9.30 -4.60 -7.01
CA LYS A 230 9.95 -4.58 -8.34
C LYS A 230 9.60 -3.33 -9.13
N ALA A 231 8.53 -2.61 -8.73
CA ALA A 231 8.07 -1.37 -9.34
C ALA A 231 7.87 -0.28 -8.28
N ASN A 232 7.91 0.98 -8.70
CA ASN A 232 7.62 2.19 -7.89
C ASN A 232 8.44 2.28 -6.58
N ARG A 233 9.68 1.81 -6.59
CA ARG A 233 10.55 1.74 -5.40
C ARG A 233 10.89 3.11 -4.83
N ASP A 234 10.95 4.13 -5.67
CA ASP A 234 11.34 5.50 -5.31
C ASP A 234 10.15 6.40 -4.95
N ASP A 235 8.90 5.90 -5.07
CA ASP A 235 7.68 6.67 -4.79
C ASP A 235 6.87 6.00 -3.68
N HIS A 236 7.00 6.52 -2.47
CA HIS A 236 6.30 6.04 -1.27
C HIS A 236 4.94 6.73 -1.04
N SER A 237 4.50 7.60 -1.97
CA SER A 237 3.29 8.41 -1.79
C SER A 237 2.02 7.58 -1.61
N LEU A 238 1.92 6.44 -2.31
CA LEU A 238 0.80 5.51 -2.16
C LEU A 238 0.78 4.88 -0.76
N LEU A 239 1.93 4.39 -0.26
CA LEU A 239 2.03 3.83 1.09
C LEU A 239 1.62 4.85 2.16
N HIS A 240 2.15 6.08 2.09
CA HIS A 240 1.77 7.15 3.02
C HIS A 240 0.29 7.48 2.98
N SER A 241 -0.27 7.58 1.76
CA SER A 241 -1.69 7.86 1.60
C SER A 241 -2.54 6.73 2.18
N LEU A 242 -2.20 5.46 1.91
CA LEU A 242 -2.91 4.31 2.44
C LEU A 242 -2.74 4.19 3.95
N ALA A 243 -1.54 4.43 4.51
CA ALA A 243 -1.30 4.50 5.95
C ALA A 243 -2.27 5.49 6.61
N TYR A 244 -2.40 6.69 6.04
CA TYR A 244 -3.33 7.71 6.52
C TYR A 244 -4.80 7.28 6.43
N PHE A 245 -5.24 6.79 5.26
CA PHE A 245 -6.66 6.45 5.05
C PHE A 245 -7.09 5.23 5.85
N VAL A 246 -6.28 4.17 5.91
CA VAL A 246 -6.57 2.96 6.70
C VAL A 246 -6.69 3.32 8.19
N THR A 247 -5.72 4.08 8.72
CA THR A 247 -5.72 4.49 10.14
C THR A 247 -6.94 5.35 10.48
N ASN A 248 -7.30 6.30 9.61
CA ASN A 248 -8.47 7.16 9.85
C ASN A 248 -9.80 6.42 9.72
N GLU A 249 -9.94 5.51 8.76
CA GLU A 249 -11.17 4.72 8.62
C GLU A 249 -11.36 3.76 9.80
N GLN A 250 -10.30 3.11 10.26
CA GLN A 250 -10.34 2.29 11.48
C GLN A 250 -10.76 3.11 12.70
N ARG A 251 -10.16 4.29 12.88
CA ARG A 251 -10.56 5.22 13.96
C ARG A 251 -12.03 5.60 13.89
N LYS A 252 -12.50 5.99 12.71
CA LYS A 252 -13.89 6.38 12.46
C LYS A 252 -14.85 5.25 12.84
N ARG A 253 -14.56 4.01 12.41
CA ARG A 253 -15.36 2.82 12.73
C ARG A 253 -15.36 2.52 14.23
N ASN A 254 -14.21 2.61 14.88
CA ASN A 254 -14.09 2.45 16.33
C ASN A 254 -14.92 3.50 17.08
N MET A 255 -14.82 4.77 16.69
CA MET A 255 -15.64 5.84 17.27
C MET A 255 -17.14 5.63 17.06
N GLN A 256 -17.55 5.20 15.87
CA GLN A 256 -18.96 4.90 15.58
C GLN A 256 -19.47 3.72 16.42
N SER A 257 -18.64 2.67 16.59
CA SER A 257 -18.96 1.54 17.45
C SER A 257 -19.11 1.96 18.91
N GLU A 258 -18.19 2.79 19.39
CA GLU A 258 -18.23 3.32 20.75
C GLU A 258 -19.46 4.24 20.98
N LEU A 259 -19.77 5.13 20.05
CA LEU A 259 -20.99 5.95 20.10
C LEU A 259 -22.26 5.09 20.11
N LYS A 260 -22.31 4.02 19.30
CA LYS A 260 -23.43 3.06 19.35
C LYS A 260 -23.51 2.38 20.71
N ARG A 261 -22.38 1.93 21.27
CA ARG A 261 -22.31 1.32 22.59
C ARG A 261 -22.87 2.26 23.67
N MET A 262 -22.35 3.50 23.72
CA MET A 262 -22.81 4.53 24.67
C MET A 262 -24.31 4.86 24.51
N SER A 263 -24.82 4.88 23.28
CA SER A 263 -26.21 5.20 22.98
C SER A 263 -27.20 4.08 23.37
N TYR A 264 -26.77 2.81 23.22
CA TYR A 264 -27.67 1.64 23.32
C TYR A 264 -27.34 0.67 24.45
N CYS A 265 -26.21 0.85 25.15
CA CYS A 265 -25.82 0.01 26.29
C CYS A 265 -25.76 0.84 27.59
N ASP A 266 -25.94 0.16 28.70
CA ASP A 266 -25.76 0.68 30.07
C ASP A 266 -24.26 0.52 30.45
N ASP A 267 -23.65 1.59 30.93
CA ASP A 267 -22.22 1.58 31.25
C ASP A 267 -21.81 0.70 32.42
N LEU A 268 -22.74 0.46 33.37
CA LEU A 268 -22.48 -0.35 34.55
C LEU A 268 -22.51 -1.84 34.21
N THR A 269 -23.48 -2.26 33.43
CA THR A 269 -23.81 -3.67 33.19
C THR A 269 -23.40 -4.19 31.82
N GLY A 270 -23.23 -3.28 30.84
CA GLY A 270 -23.04 -3.62 29.44
C GLY A 270 -24.30 -4.13 28.74
N LEU A 271 -25.42 -4.26 29.44
CA LEU A 271 -26.72 -4.66 28.87
C LEU A 271 -27.30 -3.52 28.03
N HIS A 272 -28.31 -3.84 27.24
CA HIS A 272 -29.07 -2.86 26.49
C HIS A 272 -29.79 -1.87 27.43
N ASN A 273 -29.63 -0.57 27.18
CA ASN A 273 -30.24 0.50 27.94
C ASN A 273 -31.70 0.78 27.49
N ARG A 274 -32.33 1.79 28.11
CA ARG A 274 -33.68 2.21 27.76
C ARG A 274 -33.85 2.62 26.28
N ASN A 275 -32.86 3.25 25.68
CA ASN A 275 -32.93 3.67 24.27
C ASN A 275 -32.98 2.46 23.32
N SER A 276 -32.19 1.42 23.64
CA SER A 276 -32.25 0.14 22.93
C SER A 276 -33.62 -0.50 23.02
N TYR A 277 -34.19 -0.54 24.24
CA TYR A 277 -35.56 -1.08 24.50
C TYR A 277 -36.60 -0.34 23.64
N ILE A 278 -36.61 0.99 23.63
CA ILE A 278 -37.53 1.80 22.82
C ILE A 278 -37.37 1.49 21.34
N SER A 279 -36.11 1.39 20.84
CA SER A 279 -35.83 1.05 19.44
C SER A 279 -36.35 -0.33 19.05
N VAL A 280 -36.25 -1.32 19.96
CA VAL A 280 -36.80 -2.67 19.73
C VAL A 280 -38.33 -2.63 19.68
N LEU A 281 -38.99 -1.92 20.60
CA LEU A 281 -40.46 -1.77 20.59
C LEU A 281 -40.94 -1.15 19.26
N GLN A 282 -40.31 -0.08 18.79
CA GLN A 282 -40.69 0.56 17.53
C GLN A 282 -40.53 -0.38 16.32
N LYS A 283 -39.54 -1.28 16.34
CA LYS A 283 -39.36 -2.30 15.27
C LYS A 283 -40.45 -3.36 15.35
N LEU A 284 -40.82 -3.82 16.56
CA LEU A 284 -41.88 -4.78 16.77
C LEU A 284 -43.29 -4.22 16.41
N GLU A 285 -43.50 -2.92 16.64
CA GLU A 285 -44.74 -2.25 16.19
C GLU A 285 -44.86 -2.21 14.67
N LYS A 286 -43.73 -2.00 13.95
CA LYS A 286 -43.72 -1.96 12.47
C LYS A 286 -43.84 -3.35 11.86
N ASN A 287 -43.22 -4.34 12.46
CA ASN A 287 -43.20 -5.74 11.98
C ASN A 287 -43.48 -6.66 13.19
N PRO A 288 -44.74 -6.81 13.57
CA PRO A 288 -45.10 -7.66 14.71
C PRO A 288 -44.83 -9.14 14.42
N PRO A 289 -44.16 -9.87 15.32
CA PRO A 289 -44.03 -11.32 15.20
C PRO A 289 -45.36 -12.03 15.53
N ASP A 290 -45.53 -13.26 15.09
CA ASP A 290 -46.71 -14.06 15.36
C ASP A 290 -46.93 -14.34 16.85
N SER A 291 -45.84 -14.36 17.64
CA SER A 291 -45.88 -14.49 19.11
C SER A 291 -44.70 -13.76 19.74
N LEU A 292 -44.94 -13.15 20.91
CA LEU A 292 -43.93 -12.41 21.67
C LEU A 292 -44.09 -12.74 23.17
N GLY A 293 -43.00 -13.12 23.81
CA GLY A 293 -42.93 -13.26 25.26
C GLY A 293 -42.12 -12.10 25.86
N VAL A 294 -42.56 -11.57 26.99
CA VAL A 294 -41.86 -10.50 27.72
C VAL A 294 -41.62 -10.98 29.16
N VAL A 295 -40.37 -10.82 29.62
CA VAL A 295 -39.97 -11.13 30.99
C VAL A 295 -39.49 -9.85 31.65
N PHE A 296 -40.07 -9.53 32.82
CA PHE A 296 -39.62 -8.43 33.68
C PHE A 296 -38.87 -9.00 34.87
N VAL A 297 -37.70 -8.44 35.17
CA VAL A 297 -36.88 -8.82 36.31
C VAL A 297 -36.61 -7.60 37.15
N ASP A 298 -36.78 -7.71 38.48
CA ASP A 298 -36.46 -6.67 39.45
C ASP A 298 -35.50 -7.19 40.52
N LEU A 299 -34.60 -6.31 41.00
CA LEU A 299 -33.60 -6.66 42.00
C LEU A 299 -34.08 -6.28 43.41
N ASN A 300 -34.34 -7.29 44.22
CA ASN A 300 -34.71 -7.09 45.60
C ASN A 300 -33.53 -6.77 46.51
N GLY A 301 -33.71 -5.83 47.42
CA GLY A 301 -32.74 -5.54 48.48
C GLY A 301 -31.56 -4.65 48.09
N LEU A 302 -31.50 -4.10 46.87
CA LEU A 302 -30.44 -3.20 46.41
C LEU A 302 -30.24 -1.99 47.33
N LYS A 303 -31.36 -1.37 47.79
CA LYS A 303 -31.29 -0.24 48.72
C LYS A 303 -30.58 -0.63 50.01
N ARG A 304 -30.89 -1.81 50.59
CA ARG A 304 -30.27 -2.31 51.82
C ARG A 304 -28.78 -2.54 51.65
N ILE A 305 -28.33 -3.05 50.49
CA ILE A 305 -26.92 -3.24 50.17
C ILE A 305 -26.22 -1.88 50.10
N ASN A 306 -26.79 -0.90 49.40
CA ASN A 306 -26.26 0.45 49.30
C ASN A 306 -26.15 1.12 50.70
N ASP A 307 -27.19 1.03 51.52
CA ASP A 307 -27.21 1.65 52.85
C ASP A 307 -26.21 1.00 53.83
N GLN A 308 -25.95 -0.31 53.70
CA GLN A 308 -25.08 -1.06 54.60
C GLN A 308 -23.62 -1.16 54.13
N GLN A 309 -23.38 -1.21 52.85
CA GLN A 309 -22.07 -1.55 52.25
C GLN A 309 -21.57 -0.52 51.24
N GLY A 310 -22.33 0.56 51.00
CA GLY A 310 -21.99 1.61 50.06
C GLY A 310 -22.40 1.31 48.61
N HIS A 311 -22.40 2.35 47.78
CA HIS A 311 -22.82 2.27 46.38
C HIS A 311 -21.98 1.32 45.54
N ASP A 312 -20.67 1.23 45.80
CA ASP A 312 -19.76 0.31 45.07
C ASP A 312 -20.17 -1.16 45.21
N SER A 313 -20.68 -1.54 46.37
CA SER A 313 -21.20 -2.89 46.64
C SER A 313 -22.55 -3.15 45.93
N GLY A 314 -23.39 -2.11 45.83
CA GLY A 314 -24.61 -2.14 45.03
C GLY A 314 -24.34 -2.28 43.54
N ASP A 315 -23.38 -1.52 43.02
CA ASP A 315 -22.94 -1.61 41.65
C ASP A 315 -22.35 -2.98 41.29
N LYS A 316 -21.59 -3.57 42.23
CA LYS A 316 -21.09 -4.94 42.08
C LYS A 316 -22.25 -5.93 42.03
N TYR A 317 -23.24 -5.79 42.92
CA TYR A 317 -24.42 -6.66 42.97
C TYR A 317 -25.21 -6.60 41.64
N ILE A 318 -25.41 -5.40 41.09
CA ILE A 318 -26.06 -5.21 39.77
C ILE A 318 -25.27 -5.90 38.67
N ARG A 319 -23.91 -5.69 38.61
CA ARG A 319 -23.04 -6.34 37.62
C ARG A 319 -23.08 -7.86 37.70
N ASP A 320 -23.06 -8.43 38.91
CA ASP A 320 -23.02 -9.88 39.09
C ASP A 320 -24.33 -10.53 38.58
N ILE A 321 -25.49 -9.88 38.82
CA ILE A 321 -26.76 -10.36 38.31
C ILE A 321 -26.91 -10.17 36.80
N SER A 322 -26.33 -9.11 36.23
CA SER A 322 -26.41 -8.87 34.79
C SER A 322 -25.64 -9.90 33.93
N ARG A 323 -24.84 -10.77 34.56
CA ARG A 323 -24.07 -11.84 33.93
C ARG A 323 -24.74 -13.20 33.94
N ILE A 324 -25.88 -13.34 34.61
CA ILE A 324 -26.67 -14.56 34.63
C ILE A 324 -27.56 -14.62 33.40
#